data_e97b920852ce678c06d79e8f7110e6c6
#
_entry.id   e97b920852ce678c06d79e8f7110e6c6
#
_cell.length_a   1.000
_cell.length_b   1.000
_cell.length_c   1.000
_cell.angle_alpha   90.00
_cell.angle_beta   90.00
_cell.angle_gamma   90.00
#
_symmetry.space_group_name_H-M   'P 1'
#
loop_
_entity.id
_entity.type
_entity.pdbx_description
1 polymer ?
#
loop_
_entity_poly.entity_id
_entity_poly.type
_entity_poly.pdbx_seq_one_letter_code
_entity_poly.pdbx_strand_id
1 'polypeptide(L)'
;MGARNHIVPKANIKEGDERRGLDGGSTLPSMRLLVVDDEVELADAVARGLRRDGYAVDLAHNGAEAIDKLMINEYDLVCLDLTMPGIDGRDVCRQIRSGLGLEPPPRVLMLTARDALEDRVAGLDDGADDYLVKPFAFPELLARVRSLLRREAATSSAVLTVRDLQLDSARHEARRGGRPLDLTAKEFALLRYFMTHPGQVLSQETLLEHVWDEYADPFTNTVRVTVGTLRRKLVVDDESQPIDTIVGRGYRLQDSP
;
A
#
# COMPACT_ATOMS: atom_id res chain seq x y z
N MET A 1 -27.26 20.04 -69.83
CA MET A 1 -26.25 20.83 -69.11
C MET A 1 -26.26 20.36 -67.72
N GLY A 2 -25.56 19.41 -67.27
CA GLY A 2 -24.23 18.94 -67.21
C GLY A 2 -23.66 19.34 -65.83
N ALA A 3 -24.11 18.66 -64.69
CA ALA A 3 -23.45 18.78 -63.42
C ALA A 3 -22.85 17.42 -63.06
N ARG A 4 -21.53 17.34 -63.13
CA ARG A 4 -20.77 16.10 -62.77
C ARG A 4 -20.60 16.00 -61.28
N ASN A 5 -21.12 14.90 -60.72
CA ASN A 5 -20.82 14.44 -59.36
C ASN A 5 -19.37 13.96 -59.31
N HIS A 6 -18.57 14.62 -58.47
CA HIS A 6 -17.29 14.09 -58.05
C HIS A 6 -17.48 13.21 -56.78
N ILE A 7 -17.36 11.92 -56.98
CA ILE A 7 -17.28 10.93 -55.93
C ILE A 7 -15.85 10.91 -55.39
N VAL A 8 -15.68 11.25 -54.11
CA VAL A 8 -14.41 11.07 -53.38
C VAL A 8 -14.42 9.67 -52.74
N PRO A 9 -13.40 8.84 -52.94
CA PRO A 9 -13.39 7.52 -52.33
C PRO A 9 -13.11 7.60 -50.81
N LYS A 10 -13.94 6.91 -50.04
CA LYS A 10 -13.73 6.68 -48.60
C LYS A 10 -12.51 5.81 -48.39
N ALA A 11 -11.49 6.36 -47.74
CA ALA A 11 -10.37 5.63 -47.21
C ALA A 11 -10.86 4.72 -46.06
N ASN A 12 -10.65 3.43 -46.23
CA ASN A 12 -10.95 2.38 -45.28
C ASN A 12 -9.83 2.34 -44.24
N ILE A 13 -10.03 3.02 -43.09
CA ILE A 13 -9.14 2.91 -41.94
C ILE A 13 -9.63 1.69 -41.16
N LYS A 14 -8.91 0.59 -41.26
CA LYS A 14 -9.04 -0.55 -40.37
C LYS A 14 -8.53 -0.11 -39.00
N GLU A 15 -9.44 0.09 -38.08
CA GLU A 15 -9.21 0.19 -36.65
C GLU A 15 -8.60 -1.12 -36.16
N GLY A 16 -7.36 -1.04 -35.74
CA GLY A 16 -6.75 -2.01 -34.84
C GLY A 16 -7.11 -1.66 -33.39
N ASP A 17 -8.33 -2.00 -32.99
CA ASP A 17 -8.76 -1.97 -31.58
C ASP A 17 -8.44 -3.33 -30.96
N GLU A 18 -7.20 -3.50 -30.54
CA GLU A 18 -6.78 -4.64 -29.70
C GLU A 18 -5.73 -4.19 -28.71
N ARG A 19 -6.11 -3.36 -27.72
CA ARG A 19 -5.43 -3.26 -26.42
C ARG A 19 -6.36 -2.70 -25.35
N ARG A 20 -7.43 -3.40 -25.05
CA ARG A 20 -8.09 -3.40 -23.74
C ARG A 20 -8.19 -4.85 -23.28
N GLY A 21 -7.06 -5.41 -22.89
CA GLY A 21 -6.90 -6.67 -22.20
C GLY A 21 -6.72 -6.37 -20.71
N LEU A 22 -7.79 -6.49 -19.95
CA LEU A 22 -7.85 -7.26 -18.71
C LEU A 22 -6.67 -7.02 -17.72
N ASP A 23 -6.64 -5.90 -17.04
CA ASP A 23 -6.01 -5.77 -15.73
C ASP A 23 -7.09 -5.60 -14.65
N GLY A 24 -7.92 -6.63 -14.51
CA GLY A 24 -8.74 -6.87 -13.35
C GLY A 24 -7.99 -7.70 -12.30
N GLY A 25 -6.69 -7.46 -12.12
CA GLY A 25 -5.91 -8.01 -11.04
C GLY A 25 -6.26 -7.23 -9.78
N SER A 26 -6.96 -7.86 -8.84
CA SER A 26 -7.11 -7.39 -7.47
C SER A 26 -5.71 -7.22 -6.86
N THR A 27 -5.14 -6.04 -7.02
CA THR A 27 -3.86 -5.65 -6.45
C THR A 27 -4.09 -5.46 -4.96
N LEU A 28 -3.72 -6.46 -4.15
CA LEU A 28 -3.62 -6.24 -2.71
C LEU A 28 -2.43 -5.33 -2.47
N PRO A 29 -2.64 -4.13 -1.92
CA PRO A 29 -1.65 -3.07 -1.92
C PRO A 29 -0.44 -3.36 -1.01
N SER A 30 0.67 -2.77 -1.35
CA SER A 30 1.79 -2.59 -0.41
C SER A 30 1.24 -1.84 0.80
N MET A 31 1.54 -2.23 2.03
CA MET A 31 1.02 -1.51 3.20
C MET A 31 1.76 -0.18 3.38
N ARG A 32 1.42 0.80 2.55
CA ARG A 32 1.94 2.16 2.62
C ARG A 32 0.96 3.05 3.37
N LEU A 33 1.45 3.69 4.41
CA LEU A 33 0.66 4.52 5.31
C LEU A 33 1.09 5.98 5.19
N LEU A 34 0.12 6.89 5.30
CA LEU A 34 0.39 8.30 5.48
C LEU A 34 0.03 8.68 6.92
N VAL A 35 0.97 9.30 7.63
CA VAL A 35 0.72 9.89 8.95
C VAL A 35 0.68 11.40 8.79
N VAL A 36 -0.43 12.00 9.16
CA VAL A 36 -0.71 13.44 9.01
C VAL A 36 -0.96 14.03 10.40
N ASP A 37 -0.04 14.86 10.87
CA ASP A 37 -0.14 15.51 12.18
C ASP A 37 0.77 16.74 12.19
N ASP A 38 0.28 17.90 12.62
CA ASP A 38 1.07 19.14 12.70
C ASP A 38 2.05 19.13 13.88
N GLU A 39 1.84 18.24 14.86
CA GLU A 39 2.78 17.97 15.93
C GLU A 39 3.90 17.03 15.44
N VAL A 40 4.97 17.61 14.90
CA VAL A 40 6.09 16.92 14.25
C VAL A 40 6.66 15.77 15.10
N GLU A 41 6.86 16.01 16.41
CA GLU A 41 7.43 14.99 17.32
C GLU A 41 6.51 13.76 17.46
N LEU A 42 5.19 13.98 17.50
CA LEU A 42 4.20 12.90 17.56
C LEU A 42 4.13 12.15 16.23
N ALA A 43 4.06 12.87 15.12
CA ALA A 43 4.08 12.28 13.76
C ALA A 43 5.31 11.38 13.57
N ASP A 44 6.49 11.88 13.92
CA ASP A 44 7.74 11.13 13.85
C ASP A 44 7.76 9.89 14.76
N ALA A 45 7.24 10.01 15.98
CA ALA A 45 7.18 8.90 16.92
C ALA A 45 6.24 7.79 16.40
N VAL A 46 5.08 8.16 15.87
CA VAL A 46 4.11 7.24 15.25
C VAL A 46 4.74 6.57 14.03
N ALA A 47 5.34 7.34 13.12
CA ALA A 47 5.97 6.81 11.93
C ALA A 47 7.11 5.83 12.26
N ARG A 48 7.99 6.17 13.21
CA ARG A 48 9.06 5.24 13.66
C ARG A 48 8.49 3.94 14.20
N GLY A 49 7.40 4.00 14.96
CA GLY A 49 6.73 2.81 15.47
C GLY A 49 6.19 1.94 14.36
N LEU A 50 5.43 2.51 13.42
CA LEU A 50 4.83 1.82 12.30
C LEU A 50 5.90 1.23 11.34
N ARG A 51 6.99 1.96 11.09
CA ARG A 51 8.13 1.47 10.29
C ARG A 51 8.81 0.25 10.93
N ARG A 52 8.91 0.21 12.27
CA ARG A 52 9.41 -0.97 13.01
C ARG A 52 8.50 -2.19 12.82
N ASP A 53 7.21 -1.95 12.68
CA ASP A 53 6.22 -3.00 12.41
C ASP A 53 6.13 -3.40 10.92
N GLY A 54 6.98 -2.82 10.05
CA GLY A 54 7.17 -3.21 8.66
C GLY A 54 6.45 -2.37 7.63
N TYR A 55 5.62 -1.42 8.03
CA TYR A 55 4.93 -0.53 7.10
C TYR A 55 5.89 0.42 6.38
N ALA A 56 5.57 0.78 5.14
CA ALA A 56 6.12 1.96 4.51
C ALA A 56 5.31 3.17 5.02
N VAL A 57 5.98 4.21 5.52
CA VAL A 57 5.27 5.32 6.18
C VAL A 57 5.82 6.65 5.71
N ASP A 58 4.97 7.43 5.09
CA ASP A 58 5.24 8.82 4.75
C ASP A 58 4.60 9.76 5.78
N LEU A 59 5.11 10.98 5.87
CA LEU A 59 4.66 12.00 6.81
C LEU A 59 4.10 13.19 6.03
N ALA A 60 3.09 13.83 6.59
CA ALA A 60 2.63 15.17 6.21
C ALA A 60 2.34 15.97 7.48
N HIS A 61 2.69 17.24 7.48
CA HIS A 61 2.58 18.09 8.67
C HIS A 61 1.44 19.12 8.57
N ASN A 62 0.62 19.02 7.55
CA ASN A 62 -0.60 19.81 7.38
C ASN A 62 -1.51 19.17 6.31
N GLY A 63 -2.77 19.62 6.25
CA GLY A 63 -3.74 19.07 5.31
C GLY A 63 -3.42 19.31 3.84
N ALA A 64 -2.76 20.42 3.49
CA ALA A 64 -2.38 20.66 2.09
C ALA A 64 -1.31 19.69 1.63
N GLU A 65 -0.26 19.48 2.43
CA GLU A 65 0.78 18.49 2.15
C GLU A 65 0.20 17.05 2.06
N ALA A 66 -0.77 16.73 2.92
CA ALA A 66 -1.45 15.44 2.87
C ALA A 66 -2.18 15.23 1.54
N ILE A 67 -2.91 16.24 1.05
CA ILE A 67 -3.60 16.19 -0.22
C ILE A 67 -2.62 16.04 -1.38
N ASP A 68 -1.52 16.81 -1.40
CA ASP A 68 -0.50 16.72 -2.43
C ASP A 68 0.11 15.31 -2.50
N LYS A 69 0.42 14.72 -1.35
CA LYS A 69 0.95 13.35 -1.27
C LYS A 69 -0.07 12.30 -1.73
N LEU A 70 -1.34 12.45 -1.37
CA LEU A 70 -2.42 11.57 -1.78
C LEU A 70 -2.68 11.63 -3.29
N MET A 71 -2.44 12.75 -3.94
CA MET A 71 -2.57 12.86 -5.40
C MET A 71 -1.42 12.21 -6.18
N ILE A 72 -0.28 12.02 -5.54
CA ILE A 72 0.93 11.49 -6.20
C ILE A 72 1.15 10.01 -5.88
N ASN A 73 0.78 9.59 -4.66
CA ASN A 73 1.06 8.25 -4.15
C ASN A 73 -0.22 7.52 -3.73
N GLU A 74 -0.22 6.22 -3.88
CA GLU A 74 -1.26 5.34 -3.35
C GLU A 74 -0.94 4.97 -1.90
N TYR A 75 -1.93 5.13 -1.01
CA TYR A 75 -1.84 4.75 0.39
C TYR A 75 -2.97 3.79 0.75
N ASP A 76 -2.68 2.82 1.59
CA ASP A 76 -3.67 1.87 2.12
C ASP A 76 -4.45 2.46 3.29
N LEU A 77 -3.77 3.28 4.11
CA LEU A 77 -4.35 3.89 5.28
C LEU A 77 -3.70 5.24 5.57
N VAL A 78 -4.53 6.18 6.01
CA VAL A 78 -4.13 7.50 6.50
C VAL A 78 -4.43 7.58 7.99
N CYS A 79 -3.40 7.78 8.83
CA CYS A 79 -3.56 8.23 10.21
C CYS A 79 -3.62 9.75 10.16
N LEU A 80 -4.76 10.35 10.49
CA LEU A 80 -5.05 11.74 10.20
C LEU A 80 -5.45 12.48 11.48
N ASP A 81 -4.63 13.47 11.87
CA ASP A 81 -5.03 14.35 12.95
C ASP A 81 -6.24 15.19 12.55
N LEU A 82 -7.19 15.29 13.47
CA LEU A 82 -8.42 16.06 13.26
C LEU A 82 -8.14 17.56 13.26
N THR A 83 -7.30 18.03 14.17
CA THR A 83 -7.13 19.45 14.47
C THR A 83 -5.79 19.95 13.95
N MET A 84 -5.79 20.47 12.73
CA MET A 84 -4.59 21.03 12.11
C MET A 84 -4.85 22.46 11.61
N PRO A 85 -3.84 23.34 11.60
CA PRO A 85 -3.96 24.67 11.01
C PRO A 85 -4.24 24.63 9.51
N GLY A 86 -5.12 25.50 9.03
CA GLY A 86 -5.45 25.62 7.60
C GLY A 86 -6.51 24.61 7.17
N ILE A 87 -6.12 23.59 6.41
CA ILE A 87 -7.03 22.50 6.02
C ILE A 87 -7.03 21.48 7.16
N ASP A 88 -8.17 21.36 7.84
CA ASP A 88 -8.33 20.42 8.95
C ASP A 88 -8.49 18.97 8.48
N GLY A 89 -8.39 18.02 9.42
CA GLY A 89 -8.47 16.61 9.09
C GLY A 89 -9.82 16.17 8.54
N ARG A 90 -10.92 16.85 8.91
CA ARG A 90 -12.25 16.56 8.35
C ARG A 90 -12.32 16.92 6.88
N ASP A 91 -11.75 18.09 6.54
CA ASP A 91 -11.70 18.53 5.15
C ASP A 91 -10.86 17.59 4.28
N VAL A 92 -9.72 17.12 4.80
CA VAL A 92 -8.90 16.10 4.12
C VAL A 92 -9.68 14.80 3.97
N CYS A 93 -10.36 14.31 5.01
CA CYS A 93 -11.16 13.08 4.96
C CYS A 93 -12.29 13.19 3.93
N ARG A 94 -13.01 14.31 3.91
CA ARG A 94 -14.06 14.55 2.91
C ARG A 94 -13.52 14.55 1.48
N GLN A 95 -12.35 15.13 1.25
CA GLN A 95 -11.70 15.11 -0.06
C GLN A 95 -11.30 13.68 -0.47
N ILE A 96 -10.75 12.88 0.45
CA ILE A 96 -10.47 11.46 0.20
C ILE A 96 -11.75 10.72 -0.22
N ARG A 97 -12.89 10.97 0.44
CA ARG A 97 -14.17 10.29 0.16
C ARG A 97 -14.88 10.82 -1.08
N SER A 98 -14.77 12.11 -1.39
CA SER A 98 -15.38 12.71 -2.58
C SER A 98 -14.64 12.43 -3.87
N GLY A 99 -13.54 11.71 -3.81
CA GLY A 99 -12.81 11.22 -4.96
C GLY A 99 -11.73 12.18 -5.46
N LEU A 100 -10.59 12.23 -4.79
CA LEU A 100 -9.32 12.72 -5.36
C LEU A 100 -8.87 11.86 -6.56
N GLY A 101 -9.77 11.04 -7.14
CA GLY A 101 -9.42 10.07 -8.18
C GLY A 101 -8.78 8.79 -7.63
N LEU A 102 -8.84 8.59 -6.31
CA LEU A 102 -8.28 7.42 -5.64
C LEU A 102 -9.27 6.26 -5.68
N GLU A 103 -8.94 5.19 -6.37
CA GLU A 103 -9.76 3.97 -6.43
C GLU A 103 -8.89 2.72 -6.21
N PRO A 104 -9.08 2.03 -5.09
CA PRO A 104 -9.94 2.36 -3.95
C PRO A 104 -9.37 3.49 -3.08
N PRO A 105 -10.24 4.27 -2.39
CA PRO A 105 -9.76 5.30 -1.47
C PRO A 105 -9.10 4.64 -0.23
N PRO A 106 -8.04 5.25 0.33
CA PRO A 106 -7.38 4.72 1.53
C PRO A 106 -8.31 4.68 2.73
N ARG A 107 -8.03 3.78 3.68
CA ARG A 107 -8.68 3.80 4.99
C ARG A 107 -8.24 5.03 5.77
N VAL A 108 -9.15 5.58 6.55
CA VAL A 108 -8.87 6.74 7.39
C VAL A 108 -9.06 6.41 8.86
N LEU A 109 -7.96 6.47 9.63
CA LEU A 109 -7.95 6.44 11.08
C LEU A 109 -7.78 7.87 11.58
N MET A 110 -8.86 8.46 12.12
CA MET A 110 -8.80 9.79 12.71
C MET A 110 -8.11 9.76 14.08
N LEU A 111 -7.18 10.67 14.29
CA LEU A 111 -6.58 10.94 15.58
C LEU A 111 -7.27 12.20 16.15
N THR A 112 -7.80 12.14 17.38
CA THR A 112 -8.64 13.21 17.91
C THR A 112 -8.35 13.52 19.36
N ALA A 113 -8.48 14.76 19.77
CA ALA A 113 -8.39 15.16 21.17
C ALA A 113 -9.61 14.65 21.98
N ARG A 114 -9.45 14.51 23.30
CA ARG A 114 -10.43 13.91 24.21
C ARG A 114 -11.78 14.62 24.27
N ASP A 115 -11.79 15.92 24.02
CA ASP A 115 -12.97 16.77 24.15
C ASP A 115 -13.90 16.74 22.92
N ALA A 116 -13.51 16.05 21.87
CA ALA A 116 -14.26 15.92 20.62
C ALA A 116 -15.28 14.75 20.63
N LEU A 117 -15.93 14.45 21.77
CA LEU A 117 -16.93 13.37 21.83
C LEU A 117 -18.14 13.69 20.95
N GLU A 118 -18.52 14.96 20.87
CA GLU A 118 -19.55 15.45 19.93
C GLU A 118 -19.06 15.37 18.48
N ASP A 119 -17.78 15.57 18.26
CA ASP A 119 -17.11 15.42 16.98
C ASP A 119 -17.04 13.97 16.48
N ARG A 120 -17.05 12.98 17.37
CA ARG A 120 -17.06 11.55 16.99
C ARG A 120 -18.35 11.10 16.31
N VAL A 121 -19.47 11.68 16.69
CA VAL A 121 -20.78 11.40 16.05
C VAL A 121 -20.84 12.12 14.69
N ALA A 122 -20.41 13.38 14.64
CA ALA A 122 -20.33 14.13 13.37
C ALA A 122 -19.27 13.57 12.42
N GLY A 123 -18.17 13.03 12.94
CA GLY A 123 -17.08 12.51 12.13
C GLY A 123 -17.31 11.13 11.51
N LEU A 124 -18.23 10.32 12.02
CA LEU A 124 -18.74 9.14 11.29
C LEU A 124 -19.45 9.58 10.00
N ASP A 125 -20.10 10.75 10.00
CA ASP A 125 -20.69 11.36 8.81
C ASP A 125 -19.64 11.91 7.82
N ASP A 126 -18.40 12.23 8.30
CA ASP A 126 -17.28 12.68 7.45
C ASP A 126 -16.56 11.51 6.73
N GLY A 127 -16.95 10.26 7.01
CA GLY A 127 -16.48 9.07 6.28
C GLY A 127 -15.18 8.45 6.80
N ALA A 128 -14.75 8.73 8.02
CA ALA A 128 -13.63 8.01 8.65
C ALA A 128 -14.00 6.55 8.94
N ASP A 129 -13.02 5.64 8.86
CA ASP A 129 -13.23 4.20 9.11
C ASP A 129 -13.10 3.84 10.60
N ASP A 130 -12.29 4.60 11.38
CA ASP A 130 -12.12 4.44 12.83
C ASP A 130 -11.55 5.72 13.46
N TYR A 131 -11.59 5.79 14.80
CA TYR A 131 -11.13 6.91 15.61
C TYR A 131 -10.23 6.44 16.75
N LEU A 132 -9.18 7.23 17.04
CA LEU A 132 -8.30 7.02 18.17
C LEU A 132 -8.10 8.34 18.93
N VAL A 133 -8.40 8.30 20.24
CA VAL A 133 -8.32 9.51 21.09
C VAL A 133 -6.91 9.75 21.58
N LYS A 134 -6.39 10.96 21.41
CA LYS A 134 -5.13 11.44 22.01
C LYS A 134 -5.33 11.78 23.50
N PRO A 135 -4.38 11.42 24.38
CA PRO A 135 -3.19 10.62 24.13
C PRO A 135 -3.51 9.12 24.03
N PHE A 136 -2.86 8.43 23.15
CA PHE A 136 -3.03 6.99 22.93
C PHE A 136 -1.75 6.20 23.19
N ALA A 137 -1.91 4.92 23.49
CA ALA A 137 -0.78 3.99 23.54
C ALA A 137 -0.48 3.47 22.12
N PHE A 138 0.81 3.39 21.74
CA PHE A 138 1.20 2.88 20.42
C PHE A 138 0.64 1.48 20.10
N PRO A 139 0.58 0.51 21.04
CA PRO A 139 -0.06 -0.79 20.77
C PRO A 139 -1.54 -0.69 20.37
N GLU A 140 -2.29 0.32 20.88
CA GLU A 140 -3.68 0.54 20.50
C GLU A 140 -3.77 1.06 19.07
N LEU A 141 -2.97 2.08 18.71
CA LEU A 141 -2.88 2.58 17.34
C LEU A 141 -2.57 1.45 16.37
N LEU A 142 -1.56 0.65 16.68
CA LEU A 142 -1.14 -0.47 15.85
C LEU A 142 -2.25 -1.53 15.68
N ALA A 143 -2.99 -1.83 16.74
CA ALA A 143 -4.12 -2.77 16.67
C ALA A 143 -5.25 -2.26 15.76
N ARG A 144 -5.55 -0.94 15.77
CA ARG A 144 -6.54 -0.32 14.91
C ARG A 144 -6.08 -0.29 13.46
N VAL A 145 -4.83 0.09 13.20
CA VAL A 145 -4.21 0.02 11.85
C VAL A 145 -4.35 -1.38 11.28
N ARG A 146 -3.94 -2.41 12.01
CA ARG A 146 -4.10 -3.82 11.59
C ARG A 146 -5.56 -4.20 11.34
N SER A 147 -6.48 -3.72 12.16
CA SER A 147 -7.92 -4.02 12.00
C SER A 147 -8.50 -3.38 10.74
N LEU A 148 -8.11 -2.15 10.43
CA LEU A 148 -8.57 -1.44 9.24
C LEU A 148 -8.03 -2.07 7.95
N LEU A 149 -6.74 -2.38 7.93
CA LEU A 149 -6.09 -3.04 6.79
C LEU A 149 -6.59 -4.49 6.55
N ARG A 150 -7.11 -5.17 7.59
CA ARG A 150 -7.72 -6.51 7.46
C ARG A 150 -9.08 -6.50 6.79
N ARG A 151 -9.86 -5.42 6.86
CA ARG A 151 -11.21 -5.36 6.27
C ARG A 151 -11.22 -5.52 4.75
N GLU A 152 -10.14 -5.19 4.07
CA GLU A 152 -9.99 -5.48 2.63
C GLU A 152 -9.67 -6.95 2.35
N ALA A 153 -8.97 -7.62 3.26
CA ALA A 153 -8.69 -9.05 3.17
C ALA A 153 -9.93 -9.94 3.41
N ALA A 154 -11.07 -9.38 3.86
CA ALA A 154 -12.29 -10.16 4.09
C ALA A 154 -13.03 -10.55 2.78
N THR A 155 -12.68 -9.95 1.65
CA THR A 155 -13.13 -10.37 0.30
C THR A 155 -12.12 -11.28 -0.41
N SER A 156 -10.89 -11.37 0.07
CA SER A 156 -9.92 -12.39 -0.33
C SER A 156 -9.32 -13.00 0.95
N SER A 157 -9.07 -14.31 0.94
CA SER A 157 -8.51 -15.07 2.06
C SER A 157 -7.50 -14.26 2.88
N ALA A 158 -7.69 -14.13 4.20
CA ALA A 158 -6.77 -13.43 5.11
C ALA A 158 -5.33 -14.00 5.06
N VAL A 159 -5.16 -15.15 4.44
CA VAL A 159 -3.90 -15.86 4.21
C VAL A 159 -3.60 -15.87 2.72
N LEU A 160 -2.55 -15.17 2.33
CA LEU A 160 -1.98 -15.29 0.99
C LEU A 160 -1.31 -16.66 0.84
N THR A 161 -1.55 -17.33 -0.28
CA THR A 161 -0.91 -18.61 -0.56
C THR A 161 -0.36 -18.58 -1.99
N VAL A 162 0.94 -18.78 -2.12
CA VAL A 162 1.64 -18.93 -3.40
C VAL A 162 2.53 -20.15 -3.29
N ARG A 163 2.20 -21.22 -4.02
CA ARG A 163 2.87 -22.53 -3.94
C ARG A 163 2.86 -23.06 -2.49
N ASP A 164 4.04 -23.27 -1.92
CA ASP A 164 4.26 -23.75 -0.56
C ASP A 164 4.41 -22.62 0.48
N LEU A 165 4.33 -21.36 0.04
CA LEU A 165 4.39 -20.17 0.89
C LEU A 165 2.98 -19.78 1.35
N GLN A 166 2.84 -19.49 2.63
CA GLN A 166 1.64 -18.96 3.26
C GLN A 166 2.00 -17.75 4.09
N LEU A 167 1.20 -16.68 4.00
CA LEU A 167 1.41 -15.45 4.74
C LEU A 167 0.08 -14.94 5.30
N ASP A 168 -0.03 -14.90 6.63
CA ASP A 168 -1.15 -14.33 7.36
C ASP A 168 -0.81 -12.90 7.78
N SER A 169 -1.36 -11.93 7.05
CA SER A 169 -1.13 -10.51 7.35
C SER A 169 -1.74 -10.07 8.67
N ALA A 170 -2.83 -10.73 9.14
CA ALA A 170 -3.52 -10.37 10.38
C ALA A 170 -2.72 -10.81 11.61
N ARG A 171 -2.05 -11.96 11.52
CA ARG A 171 -1.21 -12.50 12.60
C ARG A 171 0.25 -12.11 12.46
N HIS A 172 0.63 -11.52 11.34
CA HIS A 172 2.02 -11.24 10.97
C HIS A 172 2.88 -12.51 10.96
N GLU A 173 2.32 -13.60 10.46
CA GLU A 173 2.97 -14.90 10.36
C GLU A 173 3.21 -15.29 8.91
N ALA A 174 4.38 -15.87 8.64
CA ALA A 174 4.70 -16.47 7.35
C ALA A 174 5.16 -17.91 7.54
N ARG A 175 4.82 -18.79 6.59
CA ARG A 175 5.17 -20.21 6.61
C ARG A 175 5.58 -20.67 5.22
N ARG A 176 6.47 -21.66 5.15
CA ARG A 176 6.79 -22.39 3.94
C ARG A 176 6.66 -23.89 4.18
N GLY A 177 5.83 -24.58 3.39
CA GLY A 177 5.56 -26.00 3.62
C GLY A 177 5.10 -26.33 5.04
N GLY A 178 4.40 -25.42 5.71
CA GLY A 178 4.01 -25.52 7.13
C GLY A 178 5.08 -25.08 8.14
N ARG A 179 6.34 -24.94 7.72
CA ARG A 179 7.45 -24.46 8.58
C ARG A 179 7.31 -22.94 8.82
N PRO A 180 7.31 -22.46 10.07
CA PRO A 180 7.30 -21.04 10.37
C PRO A 180 8.58 -20.37 9.89
N LEU A 181 8.44 -19.14 9.36
CA LEU A 181 9.54 -18.29 8.91
C LEU A 181 9.75 -17.16 9.92
N ASP A 182 10.97 -17.05 10.44
CA ASP A 182 11.36 -15.94 11.31
C ASP A 182 11.82 -14.75 10.47
N LEU A 183 10.86 -13.94 10.04
CA LEU A 183 11.08 -12.78 9.19
C LEU A 183 11.13 -11.49 10.01
N THR A 184 12.06 -10.61 9.66
CA THR A 184 11.98 -9.22 10.11
C THR A 184 10.78 -8.53 9.46
N ALA A 185 10.33 -7.41 10.02
CA ALA A 185 9.22 -6.66 9.50
C ALA A 185 9.37 -6.28 8.00
N LYS A 186 10.58 -5.87 7.57
CA LYS A 186 10.86 -5.55 6.16
C LYS A 186 10.91 -6.79 5.25
N GLU A 187 11.43 -7.90 5.73
CA GLU A 187 11.39 -9.17 4.99
C GLU A 187 9.96 -9.69 4.83
N PHE A 188 9.13 -9.51 5.87
CA PHE A 188 7.72 -9.86 5.82
C PHE A 188 6.96 -8.99 4.80
N ALA A 189 7.15 -7.67 4.84
CA ALA A 189 6.55 -6.74 3.89
C ALA A 189 7.01 -7.05 2.44
N LEU A 190 8.29 -7.33 2.25
CA LEU A 190 8.85 -7.71 0.95
C LEU A 190 8.26 -9.03 0.44
N LEU A 191 8.18 -10.07 1.30
CA LEU A 191 7.56 -11.34 0.93
C LEU A 191 6.09 -11.16 0.57
N ARG A 192 5.36 -10.38 1.36
CA ARG A 192 3.97 -10.05 1.08
C ARG A 192 3.81 -9.39 -0.28
N TYR A 193 4.64 -8.39 -0.59
CA TYR A 193 4.60 -7.71 -1.87
C TYR A 193 4.88 -8.66 -3.04
N PHE A 194 5.83 -9.56 -2.91
CA PHE A 194 6.03 -10.62 -3.90
C PHE A 194 4.83 -11.55 -4.04
N MET A 195 4.19 -11.94 -2.93
CA MET A 195 3.05 -12.86 -2.94
C MET A 195 1.76 -12.22 -3.46
N THR A 196 1.67 -10.90 -3.49
CA THR A 196 0.58 -10.16 -4.12
C THR A 196 0.81 -9.95 -5.64
N HIS A 197 2.05 -10.18 -6.12
CA HIS A 197 2.43 -10.05 -7.54
C HIS A 197 3.15 -11.33 -8.03
N PRO A 198 2.52 -12.51 -7.91
CA PRO A 198 3.18 -13.76 -8.29
C PRO A 198 3.45 -13.79 -9.79
N GLY A 199 4.62 -14.30 -10.17
CA GLY A 199 5.04 -14.38 -11.56
C GLY A 199 5.50 -13.07 -12.21
N GLN A 200 5.23 -11.92 -11.59
CA GLN A 200 5.64 -10.62 -12.12
C GLN A 200 7.11 -10.32 -11.82
N VAL A 201 7.77 -9.63 -12.76
CA VAL A 201 9.12 -9.11 -12.57
C VAL A 201 9.03 -7.73 -11.94
N LEU A 202 9.43 -7.62 -10.68
CA LEU A 202 9.41 -6.38 -9.90
C LEU A 202 10.79 -5.74 -9.93
N SER A 203 10.87 -4.49 -10.41
CA SER A 203 12.14 -3.74 -10.46
C SER A 203 12.60 -3.36 -9.05
N GLN A 204 13.87 -2.97 -8.89
CA GLN A 204 14.36 -2.45 -7.61
C GLN A 204 13.64 -1.15 -7.23
N GLU A 205 13.33 -0.30 -8.20
CA GLU A 205 12.58 0.95 -8.02
C GLU A 205 11.18 0.66 -7.51
N THR A 206 10.43 -0.23 -8.18
CA THR A 206 9.10 -0.67 -7.75
C THR A 206 9.12 -1.24 -6.33
N LEU A 207 10.10 -2.10 -6.01
CA LEU A 207 10.22 -2.66 -4.66
C LEU A 207 10.55 -1.59 -3.63
N LEU A 208 11.41 -0.62 -3.98
CA LEU A 208 11.77 0.48 -3.08
C LEU A 208 10.56 1.37 -2.80
N GLU A 209 9.84 1.76 -3.84
CA GLU A 209 8.65 2.61 -3.75
C GLU A 209 7.53 2.00 -2.89
N HIS A 210 7.31 0.68 -3.01
CA HIS A 210 6.16 0.04 -2.38
C HIS A 210 6.46 -0.64 -1.04
N VAL A 211 7.70 -1.03 -0.77
CA VAL A 211 8.07 -1.73 0.48
C VAL A 211 8.83 -0.81 1.44
N TRP A 212 9.42 0.28 0.93
CA TRP A 212 10.08 1.31 1.74
C TRP A 212 9.34 2.63 1.61
N ASP A 213 9.65 3.58 2.48
CA ASP A 213 9.08 4.93 2.46
C ASP A 213 9.87 5.88 1.53
N GLU A 214 9.36 7.09 1.37
CA GLU A 214 9.95 8.14 0.50
C GLU A 214 11.37 8.54 0.90
N TYR A 215 11.79 8.26 2.14
CA TYR A 215 13.15 8.54 2.62
C TYR A 215 14.16 7.43 2.30
N ALA A 216 13.71 6.34 1.69
CA ALA A 216 14.62 5.26 1.30
C ALA A 216 15.52 5.73 0.15
N ASP A 217 16.81 5.78 0.40
CA ASP A 217 17.80 6.19 -0.60
C ASP A 217 17.86 5.14 -1.75
N PRO A 218 17.46 5.50 -2.99
CA PRO A 218 17.46 4.60 -4.13
C PRO A 218 18.88 4.11 -4.53
N PHE A 219 19.92 4.80 -4.10
CA PHE A 219 21.31 4.41 -4.36
C PHE A 219 21.85 3.39 -3.38
N THR A 220 21.09 3.02 -2.34
CA THR A 220 21.50 1.99 -1.39
C THR A 220 21.22 0.59 -1.93
N ASN A 221 22.03 -0.39 -1.47
CA ASN A 221 21.78 -1.80 -1.77
C ASN A 221 20.68 -2.43 -0.90
N THR A 222 19.80 -1.63 -0.30
CA THR A 222 18.80 -2.08 0.68
C THR A 222 17.90 -3.18 0.13
N VAL A 223 17.34 -3.00 -1.06
CA VAL A 223 16.49 -4.02 -1.71
C VAL A 223 17.26 -5.31 -1.91
N ARG A 224 18.47 -5.23 -2.48
CA ARG A 224 19.33 -6.39 -2.77
C ARG A 224 19.71 -7.15 -1.49
N VAL A 225 20.04 -6.43 -0.44
CA VAL A 225 20.41 -7.02 0.87
C VAL A 225 19.18 -7.72 1.47
N THR A 226 18.02 -7.07 1.49
CA THR A 226 16.80 -7.64 2.05
C THR A 226 16.29 -8.85 1.25
N VAL A 227 16.35 -8.80 -0.09
CA VAL A 227 16.08 -9.98 -0.92
C VAL A 227 17.04 -11.12 -0.60
N GLY A 228 18.33 -10.81 -0.41
CA GLY A 228 19.35 -11.80 -0.07
C GLY A 228 19.11 -12.46 1.29
N THR A 229 18.71 -11.69 2.31
CA THR A 229 18.39 -12.22 3.64
C THR A 229 17.08 -13.00 3.63
N LEU A 230 16.05 -12.51 2.95
CA LEU A 230 14.79 -13.21 2.77
C LEU A 230 14.99 -14.57 2.10
N ARG A 231 15.74 -14.63 1.00
CA ARG A 231 16.06 -15.87 0.30
C ARG A 231 16.69 -16.94 1.21
N ARG A 232 17.63 -16.54 2.08
CA ARG A 232 18.27 -17.46 3.03
C ARG A 232 17.30 -18.03 4.06
N LYS A 233 16.26 -17.28 4.44
CA LYS A 233 15.23 -17.72 5.38
C LYS A 233 14.14 -18.57 4.70
N LEU A 234 13.88 -18.30 3.44
CA LEU A 234 12.94 -19.08 2.65
C LEU A 234 13.44 -20.49 2.37
N VAL A 235 14.73 -20.70 2.17
CA VAL A 235 15.31 -21.98 1.74
C VAL A 235 16.02 -22.67 2.90
N VAL A 236 15.69 -23.93 3.14
CA VAL A 236 16.38 -24.82 4.08
C VAL A 236 16.66 -26.14 3.33
N ASP A 237 17.85 -26.69 3.53
CA ASP A 237 18.30 -27.92 2.90
C ASP A 237 18.18 -27.89 1.34
N ASP A 238 17.53 -28.89 0.75
CA ASP A 238 17.38 -29.01 -0.70
C ASP A 238 16.12 -28.30 -1.28
N GLU A 239 15.49 -27.39 -0.51
CA GLU A 239 14.33 -26.64 -1.00
C GLU A 239 14.72 -25.73 -2.19
N SER A 240 13.86 -25.64 -3.20
CA SER A 240 14.06 -24.72 -4.34
C SER A 240 13.96 -23.26 -3.92
N GLN A 241 14.77 -22.39 -4.53
CA GLN A 241 14.69 -20.92 -4.32
C GLN A 241 13.42 -20.37 -5.02
N PRO A 242 12.44 -19.81 -4.28
CA PRO A 242 11.20 -19.33 -4.89
C PRO A 242 11.32 -17.94 -5.53
N ILE A 243 12.34 -17.17 -5.20
CA ILE A 243 12.55 -15.82 -5.74
C ILE A 243 13.70 -15.82 -6.73
N ASP A 244 13.41 -15.56 -8.01
CA ASP A 244 14.39 -15.43 -9.08
C ASP A 244 15.02 -14.04 -9.14
N THR A 245 16.23 -13.96 -9.67
CA THR A 245 16.82 -12.70 -10.16
C THR A 245 16.71 -12.66 -11.68
N ILE A 246 16.01 -11.68 -12.20
CA ILE A 246 15.93 -11.42 -13.64
C ILE A 246 16.97 -10.33 -13.95
N VAL A 247 18.06 -10.74 -14.53
CA VAL A 247 19.24 -9.88 -14.75
C VAL A 247 18.84 -8.59 -15.48
N GLY A 248 19.23 -7.44 -14.92
CA GLY A 248 18.93 -6.11 -15.47
C GLY A 248 17.48 -5.66 -15.35
N ARG A 249 16.57 -6.48 -14.74
CA ARG A 249 15.15 -6.17 -14.66
C ARG A 249 14.59 -6.19 -13.24
N GLY A 250 15.13 -7.00 -12.33
CA GLY A 250 14.66 -7.08 -10.94
C GLY A 250 14.52 -8.51 -10.42
N TYR A 251 13.46 -8.74 -9.66
CA TYR A 251 13.19 -10.00 -8.96
C TYR A 251 11.77 -10.49 -9.27
N ARG A 252 11.56 -11.79 -9.17
CA ARG A 252 10.27 -12.43 -9.43
C ARG A 252 10.03 -13.58 -8.46
N LEU A 253 8.87 -13.62 -7.81
CA LEU A 253 8.39 -14.79 -7.11
C LEU A 253 7.79 -15.76 -8.14
N GLN A 254 8.25 -17.01 -8.14
CA GLN A 254 7.70 -18.07 -9.00
C GLN A 254 6.27 -18.41 -8.56
N ASP A 255 5.33 -18.45 -9.49
CA ASP A 255 3.92 -18.75 -9.28
C ASP A 255 3.56 -20.23 -9.61
N SER A 256 4.42 -20.88 -10.37
CA SER A 256 4.26 -22.28 -10.80
C SER A 256 5.44 -23.13 -10.32
N PRO A 257 5.25 -24.45 -10.10
CA PRO A 257 6.30 -25.37 -9.71
C PRO A 257 7.36 -25.56 -10.78
#